data_153ac4580e61180e278e4be874ceaac3
#
_entry.id   153ac4580e61180e278e4be874ceaac3
#
_cell.length_a   1.000
_cell.length_b   1.000
_cell.length_c   1.000
_cell.angle_alpha   90.00
_cell.angle_beta   90.00
_cell.angle_gamma   90.00
#
_symmetry.space_group_name_H-M   'P 1'
#
loop_
_entity.id
_entity.type
_entity.pdbx_description
1 polymer ?
#
loop_
_entity_poly.entity_id
_entity_poly.type
_entity_poly.pdbx_seq_one_letter_code
_entity_poly.pdbx_strand_id
1 'polypeptide(L)'
;EEAPAEVVHRIAAPEARQGVASDGKHVFAIDNNVIAKYRIADGMRLAEWRGDPAQFPHINSCTIAGRELVCAASNYPAVPQLSTIEVFDPATLEHIRSVSLGMTPGSLTVVDRHDGHWWAVFANYDAKGGEPTRDHRYTLFARLDEDFLIDRGWAFPESVLERFKPRSASGASWGPGGHLYVSGHDLPEVYVLDLSESGSVLRHEATIPVETHGQAIDFDPRDPALLWSIDRASRTVVASLIGEAP
;
A
#
# COMPACT_ATOMS: atom_id res chain seq x y z
N GLU A 1 10.23 6.26 -22.02
CA GLU A 1 9.49 5.13 -21.43
C GLU A 1 10.49 4.26 -20.69
N GLU A 2 10.24 4.01 -19.43
CA GLU A 2 11.06 3.13 -18.62
C GLU A 2 10.89 1.68 -19.07
N ALA A 3 11.94 0.86 -18.89
CA ALA A 3 11.84 -0.57 -19.16
C ALA A 3 10.81 -1.20 -18.20
N PRO A 4 9.97 -2.12 -18.69
CA PRO A 4 9.01 -2.82 -17.83
C PRO A 4 9.74 -3.65 -16.77
N ALA A 5 9.13 -3.74 -15.58
CA ALA A 5 9.65 -4.58 -14.50
C ALA A 5 9.65 -6.06 -14.90
N GLU A 6 10.70 -6.78 -14.54
CA GLU A 6 10.82 -8.21 -14.82
C GLU A 6 10.25 -9.06 -13.70
N VAL A 7 9.23 -9.87 -14.01
CA VAL A 7 8.66 -10.83 -13.04
C VAL A 7 9.63 -11.97 -12.80
N VAL A 8 10.00 -12.18 -11.54
CA VAL A 8 10.98 -13.22 -11.13
C VAL A 8 10.38 -14.28 -10.23
N HIS A 9 9.23 -14.03 -9.57
CA HIS A 9 8.62 -15.01 -8.69
C HIS A 9 7.09 -14.84 -8.61
N ARG A 10 6.38 -15.97 -8.38
CA ARG A 10 4.93 -16.00 -8.20
C ARG A 10 4.54 -16.99 -7.10
N ILE A 11 3.58 -16.62 -6.27
CA ILE A 11 3.01 -17.45 -5.22
C ILE A 11 1.50 -17.43 -5.33
N ALA A 12 0.87 -18.57 -5.53
CA ALA A 12 -0.59 -18.67 -5.49
C ALA A 12 -1.10 -18.39 -4.07
N ALA A 13 -1.94 -17.38 -3.92
CA ALA A 13 -2.45 -16.92 -2.63
C ALA A 13 -3.91 -16.44 -2.78
N PRO A 14 -4.91 -17.26 -2.43
CA PRO A 14 -6.33 -16.90 -2.54
C PRO A 14 -6.70 -15.57 -1.86
N GLU A 15 -5.94 -15.16 -0.85
CA GLU A 15 -6.12 -13.91 -0.09
C GLU A 15 -5.52 -12.69 -0.80
N ALA A 16 -4.77 -12.85 -1.89
CA ALA A 16 -4.19 -11.74 -2.66
C ALA A 16 -5.27 -10.93 -3.38
N ARG A 17 -5.95 -10.06 -2.66
CA ARG A 17 -7.03 -9.18 -3.16
C ARG A 17 -6.82 -7.70 -2.92
N GLN A 18 -6.19 -7.33 -1.80
CA GLN A 18 -5.93 -5.95 -1.42
C GLN A 18 -4.45 -5.61 -1.50
N GLY A 19 -3.57 -6.54 -1.23
CA GLY A 19 -2.15 -6.28 -1.31
C GLY A 19 -1.28 -7.38 -0.74
N VAL A 20 -0.01 -7.05 -0.57
CA VAL A 20 1.02 -7.91 -0.02
C VAL A 20 2.03 -7.08 0.77
N ALA A 21 2.60 -7.67 1.81
CA ALA A 21 3.77 -7.17 2.53
C ALA A 21 4.85 -8.26 2.58
N SER A 22 6.12 -7.88 2.79
CA SER A 22 7.24 -8.83 2.87
C SER A 22 8.11 -8.57 4.10
N ASP A 23 8.58 -9.65 4.74
CA ASP A 23 9.67 -9.60 5.73
C ASP A 23 11.01 -10.12 5.16
N GLY A 24 11.06 -10.39 3.86
CA GLY A 24 12.21 -10.93 3.14
C GLY A 24 12.39 -12.46 3.25
N LYS A 25 11.54 -13.15 4.03
CA LYS A 25 11.43 -14.61 4.10
C LYS A 25 10.02 -15.09 3.82
N HIS A 26 9.06 -14.27 4.17
CA HIS A 26 7.63 -14.52 4.02
C HIS A 26 6.97 -13.35 3.32
N VAL A 27 5.87 -13.65 2.64
CA VAL A 27 4.92 -12.64 2.20
C VAL A 27 3.61 -12.82 2.96
N PHE A 28 2.95 -11.70 3.18
CA PHE A 28 1.64 -11.60 3.83
C PHE A 28 0.64 -11.13 2.79
N ALA A 29 -0.20 -12.05 2.30
CA ALA A 29 -1.27 -11.74 1.34
C ALA A 29 -2.48 -11.20 2.09
N ILE A 30 -3.05 -10.11 1.59
CA ILE A 30 -4.06 -9.32 2.30
C ILE A 30 -5.36 -9.30 1.52
N ASP A 31 -6.44 -9.67 2.19
CA ASP A 31 -7.83 -9.39 1.81
C ASP A 31 -8.45 -8.47 2.86
N ASN A 32 -9.69 -8.03 2.70
CA ASN A 32 -10.37 -7.05 3.55
C ASN A 32 -10.25 -7.31 5.06
N ASN A 33 -10.42 -8.58 5.47
CA ASN A 33 -10.38 -8.99 6.88
C ASN A 33 -9.62 -10.31 7.06
N VAL A 34 -8.70 -10.60 6.14
CA VAL A 34 -7.86 -11.80 6.17
C VAL A 34 -6.42 -11.43 5.87
N ILE A 35 -5.50 -11.99 6.61
CA ILE A 35 -4.06 -11.96 6.32
C ILE A 35 -3.55 -13.39 6.32
N ALA A 36 -2.90 -13.81 5.24
CA ALA A 36 -2.30 -15.12 5.15
C ALA A 36 -0.79 -15.03 4.90
N LYS A 37 -0.02 -15.84 5.63
CA LYS A 37 1.43 -15.86 5.59
C LYS A 37 1.92 -17.01 4.73
N TYR A 38 2.80 -16.71 3.79
CA TYR A 38 3.42 -17.67 2.87
C TYR A 38 4.94 -17.62 2.97
N ARG A 39 5.59 -18.78 2.90
CA ARG A 39 7.05 -18.86 2.79
C ARG A 39 7.46 -18.56 1.35
N ILE A 40 8.38 -17.61 1.14
CA ILE A 40 8.85 -17.23 -0.19
C ILE A 40 9.54 -18.40 -0.89
N ALA A 41 10.37 -19.18 -0.17
CA ALA A 41 11.23 -20.22 -0.76
C ALA A 41 10.47 -21.33 -1.51
N ASP A 42 9.25 -21.68 -1.08
CA ASP A 42 8.47 -22.78 -1.64
C ASP A 42 6.99 -22.46 -1.85
N GLY A 43 6.56 -21.24 -1.51
CA GLY A 43 5.16 -20.81 -1.62
C GLY A 43 4.21 -21.46 -0.61
N MET A 44 4.74 -22.13 0.42
CA MET A 44 3.90 -22.84 1.40
C MET A 44 3.17 -21.86 2.32
N ARG A 45 1.85 -22.02 2.41
CA ARG A 45 0.99 -21.29 3.35
C ARG A 45 1.28 -21.76 4.78
N LEU A 46 1.64 -20.83 5.66
CA LEU A 46 2.07 -21.14 7.04
C LEU A 46 1.01 -20.80 8.08
N ALA A 47 0.28 -19.72 7.90
CA ALA A 47 -0.68 -19.21 8.87
C ALA A 47 -1.75 -18.33 8.20
N GLU A 48 -2.88 -18.18 8.88
CA GLU A 48 -3.95 -17.23 8.52
C GLU A 48 -4.47 -16.56 9.78
N TRP A 49 -4.73 -15.27 9.66
CA TRP A 49 -5.60 -14.53 10.55
C TRP A 49 -6.88 -14.14 9.81
N ARG A 50 -8.01 -14.23 10.51
CA ARG A 50 -9.32 -13.81 10.00
C ARG A 50 -10.05 -13.03 11.07
N GLY A 51 -10.30 -11.75 10.79
CA GLY A 51 -11.05 -10.87 11.67
C GLY A 51 -12.56 -10.88 11.38
N ASP A 52 -13.32 -10.38 12.34
CA ASP A 52 -14.74 -10.10 12.16
C ASP A 52 -14.91 -8.93 11.17
N PRO A 53 -15.64 -9.10 10.06
CA PRO A 53 -15.86 -8.03 9.09
C PRO A 53 -16.53 -6.78 9.66
N ALA A 54 -17.25 -6.90 10.78
CA ALA A 54 -17.84 -5.73 11.44
C ALA A 54 -16.79 -4.86 12.14
N GLN A 55 -15.69 -5.47 12.60
CA GLN A 55 -14.58 -4.78 13.26
C GLN A 55 -13.47 -4.42 12.28
N PHE A 56 -13.22 -5.27 11.28
CA PHE A 56 -12.19 -5.12 10.25
C PHE A 56 -12.83 -5.11 8.86
N PRO A 57 -13.55 -4.04 8.50
CA PRO A 57 -14.31 -4.01 7.24
C PRO A 57 -13.39 -3.98 6.01
N HIS A 58 -12.22 -3.33 6.12
CA HIS A 58 -11.36 -3.13 4.97
C HIS A 58 -9.90 -2.83 5.34
N ILE A 59 -9.08 -3.89 5.43
CA ILE A 59 -7.63 -3.76 5.47
C ILE A 59 -7.14 -3.51 4.05
N ASN A 60 -6.37 -2.45 3.83
CA ASN A 60 -5.89 -2.02 2.53
C ASN A 60 -4.48 -2.52 2.21
N SER A 61 -3.54 -2.28 3.13
CA SER A 61 -2.14 -2.63 2.96
C SER A 61 -1.50 -2.90 4.31
N CYS A 62 -0.35 -3.55 4.30
CA CYS A 62 0.49 -3.73 5.49
C CYS A 62 1.96 -3.53 5.12
N THR A 63 2.77 -3.24 6.14
CA THR A 63 4.23 -3.19 6.05
C THR A 63 4.86 -3.80 7.30
N ILE A 64 6.10 -4.25 7.20
CA ILE A 64 6.90 -4.64 8.37
C ILE A 64 7.62 -3.40 8.92
N ALA A 65 7.27 -3.02 10.14
CA ALA A 65 7.91 -1.93 10.86
C ALA A 65 8.55 -2.47 12.16
N GLY A 66 9.87 -2.57 12.17
CA GLY A 66 10.59 -3.19 13.28
C GLY A 66 10.24 -4.67 13.45
N ARG A 67 9.49 -4.99 14.50
CA ARG A 67 9.05 -6.37 14.81
C ARG A 67 7.54 -6.57 14.63
N GLU A 68 6.87 -5.63 14.06
CA GLU A 68 5.42 -5.62 13.91
C GLU A 68 5.01 -5.62 12.43
N LEU A 69 3.90 -6.27 12.12
CA LEU A 69 3.18 -6.11 10.88
C LEU A 69 2.11 -5.03 11.11
N VAL A 70 2.30 -3.88 10.49
CA VAL A 70 1.47 -2.68 10.66
C VAL A 70 0.61 -2.47 9.42
N CYS A 71 -0.68 -2.40 9.60
CA CYS A 71 -1.64 -2.37 8.50
C CYS A 71 -2.48 -1.08 8.52
N ALA A 72 -2.71 -0.53 7.35
CA ALA A 72 -3.67 0.53 7.09
C ALA A 72 -5.05 -0.08 6.88
N ALA A 73 -6.05 0.45 7.57
CA ALA A 73 -7.44 0.01 7.43
C ALA A 73 -8.42 1.19 7.41
N SER A 74 -9.56 0.99 6.80
CA SER A 74 -10.62 1.99 6.70
C SER A 74 -12.01 1.34 6.73
N ASN A 75 -13.06 2.15 6.83
CA ASN A 75 -14.43 1.71 6.71
C ASN A 75 -14.96 1.69 5.26
N TYR A 76 -14.05 1.76 4.28
CA TYR A 76 -14.44 1.77 2.86
C TYR A 76 -15.47 0.66 2.56
N PRO A 77 -16.55 0.93 1.82
CA PRO A 77 -16.87 2.16 1.08
C PRO A 77 -17.77 3.15 1.85
N ALA A 78 -17.90 3.02 3.15
CA ALA A 78 -18.74 3.90 3.94
C ALA A 78 -18.17 5.31 4.09
N VAL A 79 -19.03 6.30 4.27
CA VAL A 79 -18.71 7.68 4.59
C VAL A 79 -19.50 8.11 5.85
N PRO A 80 -18.95 9.00 6.71
CA PRO A 80 -17.63 9.64 6.61
C PRO A 80 -16.50 8.62 6.64
N GLN A 81 -15.38 8.96 5.99
CA GLN A 81 -14.20 8.09 5.95
C GLN A 81 -13.55 8.01 7.33
N LEU A 82 -13.52 6.80 7.88
CA LEU A 82 -12.89 6.47 9.16
C LEU A 82 -11.72 5.52 8.90
N SER A 83 -10.63 5.71 9.64
CA SER A 83 -9.43 4.91 9.45
C SER A 83 -8.84 4.41 10.77
N THR A 84 -8.16 3.27 10.71
CA THR A 84 -7.43 2.67 11.81
C THR A 84 -6.05 2.19 11.34
N ILE A 85 -5.13 2.08 12.29
CA ILE A 85 -3.90 1.31 12.16
C ILE A 85 -4.11 0.01 12.94
N GLU A 86 -3.91 -1.12 12.26
CA GLU A 86 -4.03 -2.44 12.86
C GLU A 86 -2.65 -3.08 12.98
N VAL A 87 -2.30 -3.61 14.14
CA VAL A 87 -0.97 -4.14 14.40
C VAL A 87 -1.04 -5.61 14.76
N PHE A 88 -0.19 -6.41 14.11
CA PHE A 88 -0.11 -7.86 14.26
C PHE A 88 1.32 -8.29 14.58
N ASP A 89 1.45 -9.43 15.25
CA ASP A 89 2.70 -10.18 15.34
C ASP A 89 2.94 -10.91 14.00
N PRO A 90 4.01 -10.59 13.24
CA PRO A 90 4.27 -11.25 11.96
C PRO A 90 4.67 -12.73 12.10
N ALA A 91 5.07 -13.17 13.30
CA ALA A 91 5.40 -14.57 13.53
C ALA A 91 4.16 -15.44 13.66
N THR A 92 3.17 -15.00 14.41
CA THR A 92 1.96 -15.76 14.77
C THR A 92 0.71 -15.31 14.03
N LEU A 93 0.70 -14.09 13.45
CA LEU A 93 -0.46 -13.35 12.95
C LEU A 93 -1.49 -13.02 14.04
N GLU A 94 -1.10 -13.03 15.31
CA GLU A 94 -1.97 -12.55 16.39
C GLU A 94 -2.18 -11.04 16.25
N HIS A 95 -3.44 -10.58 16.30
CA HIS A 95 -3.77 -9.16 16.36
C HIS A 95 -3.41 -8.61 17.73
N ILE A 96 -2.54 -7.59 17.78
CA ILE A 96 -1.99 -7.02 19.01
C ILE A 96 -2.80 -5.82 19.49
N ARG A 97 -3.08 -4.86 18.57
CA ARG A 97 -3.80 -3.63 18.91
C ARG A 97 -4.35 -2.92 17.68
N SER A 98 -5.35 -2.09 17.91
CA SER A 98 -5.89 -1.11 16.96
C SER A 98 -5.59 0.30 17.46
N VAL A 99 -5.20 1.20 16.55
CA VAL A 99 -5.12 2.64 16.80
C VAL A 99 -6.18 3.32 15.95
N SER A 100 -7.21 3.85 16.58
CA SER A 100 -8.26 4.59 15.87
C SER A 100 -7.78 6.00 15.52
N LEU A 101 -7.84 6.34 14.23
CA LEU A 101 -7.55 7.70 13.75
C LEU A 101 -8.84 8.55 13.64
N GLY A 102 -10.01 7.92 13.81
CA GLY A 102 -11.30 8.58 13.64
C GLY A 102 -11.53 9.01 12.18
N MET A 103 -12.15 10.17 12.01
CA MET A 103 -12.32 10.76 10.67
C MET A 103 -10.98 11.27 10.14
N THR A 104 -10.66 10.84 8.93
CA THR A 104 -9.39 11.15 8.25
C THR A 104 -9.64 11.92 6.96
N PRO A 105 -8.61 12.60 6.37
CA PRO A 105 -8.78 13.37 5.14
C PRO A 105 -9.02 12.50 3.89
N GLY A 106 -9.14 11.22 4.05
CA GLY A 106 -9.40 10.19 3.04
C GLY A 106 -9.34 8.81 3.70
N SER A 107 -9.68 7.76 2.98
CA SER A 107 -9.47 6.38 3.42
C SER A 107 -7.98 6.09 3.54
N LEU A 108 -7.51 5.62 4.69
CA LEU A 108 -6.12 5.21 4.85
C LEU A 108 -5.86 3.95 4.03
N THR A 109 -5.16 4.09 2.92
CA THR A 109 -4.81 2.98 2.03
C THR A 109 -3.40 2.47 2.23
N VAL A 110 -2.51 3.30 2.75
CA VAL A 110 -1.11 2.96 2.98
C VAL A 110 -0.66 3.49 4.33
N VAL A 111 0.10 2.68 5.05
CA VAL A 111 1.01 3.08 6.12
C VAL A 111 2.35 2.44 5.85
N ASP A 112 3.43 3.20 5.98
CA ASP A 112 4.81 2.73 5.79
C ASP A 112 5.76 3.38 6.80
N ARG A 113 6.92 2.77 7.04
CA ARG A 113 7.96 3.30 7.93
C ARG A 113 9.25 3.49 7.16
N HIS A 114 9.70 4.73 7.05
CA HIS A 114 10.92 5.08 6.33
C HIS A 114 11.63 6.27 6.97
N ASP A 115 12.95 6.22 7.07
CA ASP A 115 13.81 7.28 7.64
C ASP A 115 13.34 7.80 9.00
N GLY A 116 12.91 6.89 9.88
CA GLY A 116 12.48 7.25 11.23
C GLY A 116 11.11 7.93 11.30
N HIS A 117 10.36 8.00 10.20
CA HIS A 117 9.03 8.59 10.14
C HIS A 117 7.98 7.56 9.70
N TRP A 118 6.73 7.80 10.12
CA TRP A 118 5.57 7.15 9.53
C TRP A 118 5.10 7.93 8.30
N TRP A 119 4.66 7.18 7.28
CA TRP A 119 4.13 7.72 6.03
C TRP A 119 2.78 7.09 5.74
N ALA A 120 1.89 7.86 5.13
CA ALA A 120 0.53 7.42 4.86
C ALA A 120 0.01 7.94 3.52
N VAL A 121 -0.92 7.20 2.91
CA VAL A 121 -1.78 7.69 1.84
C VAL A 121 -3.22 7.70 2.33
N PHE A 122 -3.86 8.84 2.22
CA PHE A 122 -5.30 9.03 2.44
C PHE A 122 -5.97 9.20 1.09
N ALA A 123 -6.65 8.15 0.63
CA ALA A 123 -7.27 8.10 -0.68
C ALA A 123 -8.66 8.72 -0.69
N ASN A 124 -8.95 9.50 -1.73
CA ASN A 124 -10.29 9.98 -2.05
C ASN A 124 -10.73 9.46 -3.41
N TYR A 125 -12.02 9.32 -3.65
CA TYR A 125 -12.59 8.64 -4.80
C TYR A 125 -13.68 9.48 -5.46
N ASP A 126 -13.89 9.31 -6.76
CA ASP A 126 -14.90 10.07 -7.52
C ASP A 126 -16.32 9.58 -7.26
N ALA A 127 -16.49 8.30 -6.88
CA ALA A 127 -17.77 7.65 -6.72
C ALA A 127 -17.85 6.82 -5.44
N LYS A 128 -17.90 5.49 -5.56
CA LYS A 128 -18.03 4.58 -4.42
C LYS A 128 -16.91 4.80 -3.39
N GLY A 129 -17.28 5.09 -2.16
CA GLY A 129 -16.35 5.37 -1.06
C GLY A 129 -15.87 6.83 -1.00
N GLY A 130 -16.27 7.67 -1.98
CA GLY A 130 -15.94 9.09 -2.03
C GLY A 130 -16.85 9.93 -1.15
N GLU A 131 -16.28 11.00 -0.59
CA GLU A 131 -17.04 12.04 0.12
C GLU A 131 -17.66 13.01 -0.90
N PRO A 132 -18.85 13.58 -0.63
CA PRO A 132 -19.53 14.44 -1.60
C PRO A 132 -18.75 15.68 -2.05
N THR A 133 -17.81 16.15 -1.24
CA THR A 133 -17.03 17.37 -1.48
C THR A 133 -15.57 17.10 -1.84
N ARG A 134 -15.16 15.83 -1.93
CA ARG A 134 -13.77 15.44 -2.17
C ARG A 134 -13.72 14.28 -3.17
N ASP A 135 -13.11 14.52 -4.31
CA ASP A 135 -12.84 13.50 -5.33
C ASP A 135 -11.37 13.01 -5.26
N HIS A 136 -10.94 12.20 -6.24
CA HIS A 136 -9.58 11.65 -6.29
C HIS A 136 -8.47 12.71 -6.19
N ARG A 137 -8.72 13.98 -6.58
CA ARG A 137 -7.75 15.08 -6.50
C ARG A 137 -7.38 15.45 -5.05
N TYR A 138 -8.20 15.08 -4.08
CA TYR A 138 -7.96 15.28 -2.66
C TYR A 138 -7.15 14.15 -2.01
N THR A 139 -6.67 13.19 -2.80
CA THR A 139 -5.77 12.14 -2.29
C THR A 139 -4.48 12.78 -1.78
N LEU A 140 -4.11 12.42 -0.56
CA LEU A 140 -3.03 13.04 0.20
C LEU A 140 -1.95 12.00 0.51
N PHE A 141 -0.68 12.33 0.23
CA PHE A 141 0.47 11.68 0.82
C PHE A 141 0.91 12.47 2.05
N ALA A 142 1.08 11.81 3.19
CA ALA A 142 1.34 12.46 4.46
C ALA A 142 2.50 11.83 5.21
N ARG A 143 3.28 12.66 5.90
CA ARG A 143 4.17 12.23 6.97
C ARG A 143 3.43 12.34 8.29
N LEU A 144 3.56 11.30 9.12
CA LEU A 144 2.92 11.24 10.43
C LEU A 144 3.99 11.23 11.53
N ASP A 145 3.63 11.74 12.70
CA ASP A 145 4.43 11.61 13.90
C ASP A 145 4.28 10.20 14.55
N GLU A 146 4.87 9.99 15.73
CA GLU A 146 4.82 8.71 16.42
C GLU A 146 3.42 8.38 16.99
N ASP A 147 2.52 9.35 17.08
CA ASP A 147 1.12 9.20 17.47
C ASP A 147 0.19 9.07 16.24
N PHE A 148 0.77 8.92 15.04
CA PHE A 148 0.08 8.86 13.75
C PHE A 148 -0.71 10.13 13.38
N LEU A 149 -0.33 11.28 13.92
CA LEU A 149 -0.89 12.57 13.53
C LEU A 149 -0.13 13.15 12.34
N ILE A 150 -0.86 13.79 11.41
CA ILE A 150 -0.26 14.40 10.23
C ILE A 150 0.58 15.61 10.65
N ASP A 151 1.87 15.60 10.35
CA ASP A 151 2.76 16.75 10.54
C ASP A 151 3.13 17.45 9.23
N ARG A 152 3.09 16.74 8.11
CA ARG A 152 3.26 17.27 6.74
C ARG A 152 2.41 16.51 5.74
N GLY A 153 2.06 17.18 4.63
CA GLY A 153 1.31 16.56 3.55
C GLY A 153 1.66 17.13 2.18
N TRP A 154 1.50 16.28 1.15
CA TRP A 154 1.71 16.60 -0.25
C TRP A 154 0.54 16.09 -1.09
N ALA A 155 0.09 16.93 -2.02
CA ALA A 155 -0.82 16.50 -3.08
C ALA A 155 -0.07 15.64 -4.11
N PHE A 156 -0.79 14.75 -4.77
CA PHE A 156 -0.25 14.08 -5.96
C PHE A 156 -0.25 15.03 -7.16
N PRO A 157 0.72 14.92 -8.08
CA PRO A 157 0.74 15.71 -9.30
C PRO A 157 -0.39 15.31 -10.25
N GLU A 158 -0.86 16.24 -11.08
CA GLU A 158 -1.95 16.01 -12.03
C GLU A 158 -1.67 14.83 -12.97
N SER A 159 -0.42 14.65 -13.41
CA SER A 159 0.01 13.52 -14.25
C SER A 159 -0.27 12.15 -13.66
N VAL A 160 -0.29 12.03 -12.32
CA VAL A 160 -0.60 10.79 -11.60
C VAL A 160 -2.08 10.73 -11.24
N LEU A 161 -2.67 11.86 -10.81
CA LEU A 161 -4.09 11.92 -10.47
C LEU A 161 -5.00 11.52 -11.63
N GLU A 162 -4.68 11.93 -12.86
CA GLU A 162 -5.43 11.54 -14.06
C GLU A 162 -5.42 10.02 -14.29
N ARG A 163 -4.37 9.34 -13.87
CA ARG A 163 -4.24 7.88 -13.99
C ARG A 163 -4.91 7.11 -12.87
N PHE A 164 -5.20 7.76 -11.75
CA PHE A 164 -5.95 7.16 -10.64
C PHE A 164 -7.45 7.03 -10.92
N LYS A 165 -8.00 7.86 -11.79
CA LYS A 165 -9.44 7.94 -12.04
C LYS A 165 -10.06 6.60 -12.46
N PRO A 166 -11.28 6.31 -12.02
CA PRO A 166 -12.12 7.04 -11.04
C PRO A 166 -11.81 6.63 -9.59
N ARG A 167 -10.74 5.88 -9.40
CA ARG A 167 -10.24 5.38 -8.11
C ARG A 167 -9.18 6.31 -7.54
N SER A 168 -8.25 5.75 -6.79
CA SER A 168 -7.20 6.51 -6.11
C SER A 168 -5.91 5.67 -5.95
N ALA A 169 -4.94 6.18 -5.21
CA ALA A 169 -3.77 5.42 -4.81
C ALA A 169 -4.15 4.26 -3.89
N SER A 170 -3.70 3.06 -4.22
CA SER A 170 -4.02 1.83 -3.48
C SER A 170 -2.80 1.22 -2.79
N GLY A 171 -1.60 1.59 -3.20
CA GLY A 171 -0.36 1.13 -2.62
C GLY A 171 0.74 2.17 -2.73
N ALA A 172 1.67 2.13 -1.79
CA ALA A 172 2.92 2.88 -1.86
C ALA A 172 3.97 2.20 -0.99
N SER A 173 5.22 2.29 -1.41
CA SER A 173 6.37 1.82 -0.64
C SER A 173 7.60 2.63 -1.02
N TRP A 174 8.46 2.91 -0.07
CA TRP A 174 9.77 3.51 -0.32
C TRP A 174 10.70 2.45 -0.92
N GLY A 175 11.38 2.80 -2.01
CA GLY A 175 12.17 1.87 -2.79
C GLY A 175 13.53 2.40 -3.22
N PRO A 176 14.11 1.84 -4.29
CA PRO A 176 15.43 2.20 -4.78
C PRO A 176 15.61 3.71 -4.97
N GLY A 177 16.82 4.20 -4.70
CA GLY A 177 17.15 5.62 -4.83
C GLY A 177 16.53 6.54 -3.76
N GLY A 178 15.76 6.00 -2.81
CA GLY A 178 15.01 6.78 -1.84
C GLY A 178 13.73 7.41 -2.41
N HIS A 179 13.29 6.92 -3.56
CA HIS A 179 12.04 7.35 -4.19
C HIS A 179 10.83 6.67 -3.57
N LEU A 180 9.69 7.35 -3.62
CA LEU A 180 8.38 6.78 -3.30
C LEU A 180 7.78 6.14 -4.55
N TYR A 181 7.46 4.86 -4.47
CA TYR A 181 6.78 4.13 -5.55
C TYR A 181 5.31 3.97 -5.17
N VAL A 182 4.41 4.35 -6.06
CA VAL A 182 2.97 4.37 -5.81
C VAL A 182 2.23 3.59 -6.89
N SER A 183 1.27 2.78 -6.50
CA SER A 183 0.33 2.11 -7.41
C SER A 183 -1.07 2.73 -7.33
N GLY A 184 -1.74 2.80 -8.46
CA GLY A 184 -3.16 3.10 -8.52
C GLY A 184 -4.02 1.87 -8.23
N HIS A 185 -5.23 1.84 -8.80
CA HIS A 185 -6.16 0.72 -8.62
C HIS A 185 -6.26 -0.18 -9.86
N ASP A 186 -6.20 0.39 -11.06
CA ASP A 186 -6.62 -0.30 -12.28
C ASP A 186 -5.50 -0.49 -13.32
N LEU A 187 -4.50 0.39 -13.34
CA LEU A 187 -3.47 0.38 -14.38
C LEU A 187 -2.26 -0.50 -13.99
N PRO A 188 -1.65 -1.21 -14.97
CA PRO A 188 -0.49 -2.06 -14.73
C PRO A 188 0.81 -1.24 -14.72
N GLU A 189 0.94 -0.36 -13.76
CA GLU A 189 2.08 0.55 -13.63
C GLU A 189 2.29 1.02 -12.19
N VAL A 190 3.50 1.45 -11.89
CA VAL A 190 3.86 2.16 -10.67
C VAL A 190 4.47 3.51 -11.01
N TYR A 191 4.18 4.52 -10.18
CA TYR A 191 4.66 5.88 -10.32
C TYR A 191 5.81 6.12 -9.37
N VAL A 192 6.93 6.62 -9.89
CA VAL A 192 8.10 7.00 -9.09
C VAL A 192 7.97 8.47 -8.76
N LEU A 193 7.93 8.78 -7.47
CA LEU A 193 7.66 10.13 -6.97
C LEU A 193 8.74 10.55 -5.97
N ASP A 194 8.99 11.85 -5.94
CA ASP A 194 9.84 12.48 -4.94
C ASP A 194 9.09 13.53 -4.15
N LEU A 195 9.56 13.74 -2.92
CA LEU A 195 9.17 14.92 -2.16
C LEU A 195 9.74 16.17 -2.83
N SER A 196 8.91 17.17 -3.04
CA SER A 196 9.40 18.48 -3.51
C SER A 196 10.22 19.17 -2.42
N GLU A 197 11.32 19.81 -2.79
CA GLU A 197 12.14 20.60 -1.87
C GLU A 197 11.35 21.78 -1.28
N SER A 198 10.42 22.30 -2.06
CA SER A 198 9.51 23.37 -1.67
C SER A 198 8.13 23.14 -2.25
N GLY A 199 7.13 23.73 -1.60
CA GLY A 199 5.73 23.53 -1.99
C GLY A 199 5.13 22.27 -1.40
N SER A 200 3.97 21.87 -1.92
CA SER A 200 3.12 20.82 -1.35
C SER A 200 2.60 19.81 -2.39
N VAL A 201 3.33 19.65 -3.49
CA VAL A 201 2.99 18.68 -4.55
C VAL A 201 4.20 17.78 -4.77
N LEU A 202 3.96 16.45 -4.83
CA LEU A 202 5.00 15.47 -5.17
C LEU A 202 5.50 15.70 -6.60
N ARG A 203 6.76 15.40 -6.86
CA ARG A 203 7.32 15.39 -8.22
C ARG A 203 7.16 14.00 -8.82
N HIS A 204 6.66 13.93 -10.03
CA HIS A 204 6.57 12.69 -10.82
C HIS A 204 7.83 12.53 -11.66
N GLU A 205 8.68 11.57 -11.29
CA GLU A 205 9.97 11.31 -11.92
C GLU A 205 9.84 10.31 -13.08
N ALA A 206 9.09 9.22 -12.86
CA ALA A 206 8.93 8.17 -13.86
C ALA A 206 7.62 7.39 -13.67
N THR A 207 7.22 6.67 -14.72
CA THR A 207 6.18 5.63 -14.67
C THR A 207 6.77 4.33 -15.20
N ILE A 208 6.75 3.28 -14.38
CA ILE A 208 7.30 1.97 -14.70
C ILE A 208 6.16 0.99 -14.98
N PRO A 209 6.09 0.40 -16.19
CA PRO A 209 5.14 -0.66 -16.46
C PRO A 209 5.41 -1.89 -15.58
N VAL A 210 4.36 -2.43 -14.94
CA VAL A 210 4.41 -3.67 -14.17
C VAL A 210 3.34 -4.62 -14.68
N GLU A 211 3.47 -5.90 -14.40
CA GLU A 211 2.47 -6.88 -14.87
C GLU A 211 1.15 -6.78 -14.10
N THR A 212 1.21 -6.39 -12.82
CA THR A 212 0.06 -6.36 -11.93
C THR A 212 -0.73 -5.06 -12.03
N HIS A 213 -2.04 -5.14 -11.80
CA HIS A 213 -2.95 -3.99 -11.90
C HIS A 213 -3.23 -3.42 -10.51
N GLY A 214 -2.49 -2.38 -10.14
CA GLY A 214 -2.71 -1.64 -8.91
C GLY A 214 -2.62 -2.47 -7.62
N GLN A 215 -3.38 -2.07 -6.60
CA GLN A 215 -3.40 -2.62 -5.26
C GLN A 215 -2.13 -2.34 -4.45
N ALA A 216 -2.08 -2.79 -3.18
CA ALA A 216 -0.94 -2.50 -2.32
C ALA A 216 0.33 -3.25 -2.77
N ILE A 217 1.43 -2.56 -2.67
CA ILE A 217 2.78 -2.99 -3.03
C ILE A 217 3.71 -2.86 -1.83
N ASP A 218 4.82 -3.60 -1.85
CA ASP A 218 5.85 -3.50 -0.82
C ASP A 218 7.23 -3.88 -1.40
N PHE A 219 8.27 -3.11 -1.09
CA PHE A 219 9.63 -3.51 -1.44
C PHE A 219 10.18 -4.53 -0.45
N ASP A 220 10.92 -5.50 -0.97
CA ASP A 220 11.54 -6.53 -0.14
C ASP A 220 12.64 -5.91 0.73
N PRO A 221 12.63 -6.14 2.06
CA PRO A 221 13.63 -5.54 2.95
C PRO A 221 15.04 -6.11 2.79
N ARG A 222 15.21 -7.21 2.05
CA ARG A 222 16.51 -7.85 1.80
C ARG A 222 17.04 -7.59 0.39
N ASP A 223 16.13 -7.32 -0.54
CA ASP A 223 16.45 -6.96 -1.91
C ASP A 223 15.66 -5.71 -2.29
N PRO A 224 16.25 -4.53 -2.15
CA PRO A 224 15.54 -3.26 -2.37
C PRO A 224 15.12 -3.05 -3.83
N ALA A 225 15.62 -3.85 -4.78
CA ALA A 225 15.14 -3.81 -6.16
C ALA A 225 13.93 -4.71 -6.41
N LEU A 226 13.55 -5.56 -5.44
CA LEU A 226 12.47 -6.52 -5.58
C LEU A 226 11.15 -5.93 -5.05
N LEU A 227 10.22 -5.67 -5.96
CA LEU A 227 8.88 -5.19 -5.65
C LEU A 227 7.89 -6.35 -5.56
N TRP A 228 7.24 -6.48 -4.41
CA TRP A 228 6.10 -7.36 -4.21
C TRP A 228 4.80 -6.65 -4.58
N SER A 229 3.95 -7.33 -5.34
CA SER A 229 2.64 -6.87 -5.79
C SER A 229 1.68 -8.06 -5.88
N ILE A 230 0.43 -7.82 -6.27
CA ILE A 230 -0.54 -8.88 -6.46
C ILE A 230 -1.21 -8.80 -7.82
N ASP A 231 -1.44 -9.95 -8.44
CA ASP A 231 -2.43 -10.09 -9.48
C ASP A 231 -3.76 -10.53 -8.84
N ARG A 232 -4.66 -9.57 -8.71
CA ARG A 232 -5.95 -9.77 -8.08
C ARG A 232 -6.84 -10.75 -8.84
N ALA A 233 -6.73 -10.79 -10.16
CA ALA A 233 -7.55 -11.63 -11.02
C ALA A 233 -7.20 -13.11 -10.85
N SER A 234 -5.92 -13.43 -10.85
CA SER A 234 -5.40 -14.80 -10.66
C SER A 234 -5.18 -15.19 -9.21
N ARG A 235 -5.33 -14.26 -8.26
CA ARG A 235 -5.02 -14.46 -6.84
C ARG A 235 -3.59 -14.93 -6.62
N THR A 236 -2.67 -14.14 -7.14
CA THR A 236 -1.24 -14.47 -7.13
C THR A 236 -0.46 -13.31 -6.56
N VAL A 237 0.46 -13.60 -5.64
CA VAL A 237 1.52 -12.68 -5.23
C VAL A 237 2.63 -12.73 -6.27
N VAL A 238 3.10 -11.58 -6.70
CA VAL A 238 4.07 -11.44 -7.79
C VAL A 238 5.26 -10.61 -7.30
N ALA A 239 6.47 -11.11 -7.53
CA ALA A 239 7.69 -10.35 -7.32
C ALA A 239 8.29 -9.92 -8.66
N SER A 240 8.61 -8.64 -8.77
CA SER A 240 9.21 -8.06 -9.96
C SER A 240 10.47 -7.27 -9.62
N LEU A 241 11.50 -7.40 -10.44
CA LEU A 241 12.69 -6.56 -10.35
C LEU A 241 12.39 -5.20 -10.99
N ILE A 242 12.63 -4.16 -10.22
CA ILE A 242 12.54 -2.77 -10.67
C ILE A 242 13.95 -2.30 -10.98
N GLY A 243 14.19 -1.80 -12.22
CA GLY A 243 15.42 -1.11 -12.56
C GLY A 243 15.60 0.16 -11.72
N GLU A 244 16.83 0.68 -11.68
CA GLU A 244 17.07 1.99 -11.08
C GLU A 244 16.25 3.04 -11.83
N ALA A 245 15.47 3.82 -11.10
CA ALA A 245 14.81 5.00 -11.65
C ALA A 245 15.88 6.07 -12.01
N PRO A 246 15.64 6.90 -13.00
CA PRO A 246 16.61 7.89 -13.48
C PRO A 246 16.98 8.96 -12.44
#